data_02b90d9d383d41c3f28b457f36119dd2
#
_entry.id   02b90d9d383d41c3f28b457f36119dd2
#
_cell.length_a   1.000
_cell.length_b   1.000
_cell.length_c   1.000
_cell.angle_alpha   90.00
_cell.angle_beta   90.00
_cell.angle_gamma   90.00
#
_symmetry.space_group_name_H-M   'P 1'
#
loop_
_entity.id
_entity.type
_entity.pdbx_description
1 polymer ?
#
loop_
_entity_poly.entity_id
_entity_poly.type
_entity_poly.pdbx_seq_one_letter_code
_entity_poly.pdbx_strand_id
1 'polypeptide(L)'
;MSKALPTDKRTPGVLDPHHAGTLLAEGWQAADLHVHTLHSYDVIPTWQVDPLNLYLEARRLGMIYVAFTDHDTMAAYDEIGWTRKGLVPAVEVKILDLQNVGHTIHVNVYTLNRRQFQEIQEIAVKAHDVVTLAGYLRAGGLPFIFNHPFWHEPEERPNLRAVLDVARLFPVLEYNMGRIGRINAQALRLANSLSKGIVAATDSHVGEIGRAFTLARSDSFKEFFDQIAARESHLCPADLALPRFKEETSLRICRLFDKTGWLHAKESLAMDTGNAILDGIISQVAREGSETPGLSRWLLKKAVEALSGSGIPGALYLRYQSSLADRVGRLMESAGTAA
;
A
#
# COMPACT_ATOMS: atom_id res chain seq x y z
N MET A 1 -9.87 4.32 49.55
CA MET A 1 -8.85 3.82 48.60
C MET A 1 -9.56 3.37 47.34
N SER A 2 -9.67 4.27 46.37
CA SER A 2 -10.27 4.02 45.08
C SER A 2 -9.20 3.34 44.21
N LYS A 3 -9.41 2.08 43.78
CA LYS A 3 -8.60 1.42 42.79
C LYS A 3 -8.90 2.07 41.44
N ALA A 4 -7.97 2.85 40.92
CA ALA A 4 -8.01 3.27 39.55
C ALA A 4 -7.98 2.02 38.65
N LEU A 5 -9.00 1.88 37.81
CA LEU A 5 -9.02 0.93 36.73
C LEU A 5 -7.85 1.21 35.77
N PRO A 6 -7.16 0.21 35.23
CA PRO A 6 -6.13 0.44 34.25
C PRO A 6 -6.79 0.93 32.93
N THR A 7 -6.79 2.22 32.75
CA THR A 7 -7.02 2.86 31.47
C THR A 7 -5.72 2.75 30.67
N ASP A 8 -5.54 1.74 29.83
CA ASP A 8 -4.66 1.94 28.72
C ASP A 8 -4.82 0.91 27.59
N LYS A 9 -5.80 1.11 26.73
CA LYS A 9 -5.67 0.70 25.33
C LYS A 9 -5.36 1.97 24.54
N ARG A 10 -4.07 2.31 24.41
CA ARG A 10 -3.65 3.44 23.58
C ARG A 10 -4.17 3.20 22.17
N THR A 11 -5.00 4.11 21.68
CA THR A 11 -5.45 4.10 20.30
C THR A 11 -4.49 5.01 19.53
N PRO A 12 -3.90 4.57 18.41
CA PRO A 12 -3.07 5.44 17.58
C PRO A 12 -3.81 6.74 17.27
N GLY A 13 -3.17 7.87 17.50
CA GLY A 13 -3.77 9.17 17.21
C GLY A 13 -3.89 9.39 15.71
N VAL A 14 -5.09 9.68 15.23
CA VAL A 14 -5.30 10.15 13.84
C VAL A 14 -5.23 11.67 13.87
N LEU A 15 -4.30 12.23 13.11
CA LEU A 15 -4.00 13.66 13.11
C LEU A 15 -4.38 14.31 11.78
N ASP A 16 -4.82 15.55 11.87
CA ASP A 16 -4.86 16.42 10.70
C ASP A 16 -3.46 17.01 10.38
N PRO A 17 -3.24 17.56 9.18
CA PRO A 17 -1.93 18.10 8.79
C PRO A 17 -1.40 19.22 9.69
N HIS A 18 -2.26 20.01 10.33
CA HIS A 18 -1.83 21.09 11.21
C HIS A 18 -1.24 20.54 12.52
N HIS A 19 -1.90 19.57 13.14
CA HIS A 19 -1.38 18.89 14.33
C HIS A 19 -0.10 18.11 14.03
N ALA A 20 0.01 17.51 12.84
CA ALA A 20 1.24 16.87 12.39
C ALA A 20 2.42 17.84 12.34
N GLY A 21 2.22 19.06 11.82
CA GLY A 21 3.24 20.12 11.83
C GLY A 21 3.73 20.48 13.24
N THR A 22 2.83 20.52 14.22
CA THR A 22 3.18 20.77 15.63
C THR A 22 4.07 19.65 16.18
N LEU A 23 3.70 18.38 15.97
CA LEU A 23 4.50 17.25 16.44
C LEU A 23 5.87 17.18 15.75
N LEU A 24 5.96 17.48 14.48
CA LEU A 24 7.25 17.57 13.78
C LEU A 24 8.16 18.64 14.40
N ALA A 25 7.60 19.79 14.77
CA ALA A 25 8.34 20.85 15.49
C ALA A 25 8.78 20.41 16.90
N GLU A 26 8.05 19.50 17.52
CA GLU A 26 8.38 18.87 18.81
C GLU A 26 9.37 17.70 18.71
N GLY A 27 9.91 17.44 17.51
CA GLY A 27 10.92 16.40 17.29
C GLY A 27 10.36 15.01 16.95
N TRP A 28 9.05 14.90 16.65
CA TRP A 28 8.52 13.68 16.05
C TRP A 28 9.05 13.50 14.63
N GLN A 29 9.17 12.28 14.21
CA GLN A 29 9.76 11.90 12.94
C GLN A 29 8.70 11.30 12.02
N ALA A 30 8.71 11.72 10.76
CA ALA A 30 7.78 11.23 9.74
C ALA A 30 8.39 10.13 8.89
N ALA A 31 7.58 9.14 8.52
CA ALA A 31 7.95 8.10 7.56
C ALA A 31 6.80 7.76 6.63
N ASP A 32 7.11 7.60 5.34
CA ASP A 32 6.24 6.94 4.37
C ASP A 32 6.82 5.56 4.06
N LEU A 33 6.11 4.52 4.50
CA LEU A 33 6.61 3.15 4.55
C LEU A 33 6.03 2.25 3.45
N HIS A 34 5.32 2.84 2.46
CA HIS A 34 4.77 2.10 1.34
C HIS A 34 4.76 2.98 0.08
N VAL A 35 5.80 2.85 -0.73
CA VAL A 35 6.01 3.65 -1.94
C VAL A 35 6.54 2.74 -3.05
N HIS A 36 5.98 2.86 -4.25
CA HIS A 36 6.44 2.13 -5.43
C HIS A 36 7.29 2.99 -6.33
N THR A 37 8.34 2.38 -6.88
CA THR A 37 9.24 2.99 -7.85
C THR A 37 8.97 2.45 -9.26
N LEU A 38 9.73 2.92 -10.23
CA LEU A 38 9.67 2.40 -11.62
C LEU A 38 10.04 0.92 -11.76
N HIS A 39 10.56 0.29 -10.68
CA HIS A 39 10.88 -1.14 -10.65
C HIS A 39 9.69 -2.02 -10.29
N SER A 40 8.61 -1.45 -9.77
CA SER A 40 7.37 -2.20 -9.55
C SER A 40 6.67 -2.48 -10.87
N TYR A 41 6.23 -3.71 -11.08
CA TYR A 41 5.66 -4.16 -12.38
C TYR A 41 4.38 -3.41 -12.76
N ASP A 42 3.67 -2.85 -11.81
CA ASP A 42 2.41 -2.11 -11.97
C ASP A 42 2.59 -0.58 -12.01
N VAL A 43 3.83 -0.11 -11.97
CA VAL A 43 4.18 1.30 -12.07
C VAL A 43 4.60 1.64 -13.50
N ILE A 44 4.00 2.70 -14.07
CA ILE A 44 4.42 3.22 -15.37
C ILE A 44 5.67 4.09 -15.16
N PRO A 45 6.81 3.72 -15.77
CA PRO A 45 8.07 4.44 -15.56
C PRO A 45 7.99 5.90 -16.01
N THR A 46 8.33 6.79 -15.09
CA THR A 46 8.48 8.23 -15.32
C THR A 46 9.56 8.76 -14.38
N TRP A 47 10.00 9.99 -14.62
CA TRP A 47 10.98 10.62 -13.72
C TRP A 47 10.45 10.82 -12.29
N GLN A 48 9.12 10.94 -12.10
CA GLN A 48 8.52 11.10 -10.77
C GLN A 48 8.62 9.85 -9.91
N VAL A 49 8.65 8.67 -10.52
CA VAL A 49 8.76 7.37 -9.83
C VAL A 49 10.18 6.78 -9.91
N ASP A 50 11.14 7.54 -10.40
CA ASP A 50 12.56 7.20 -10.33
C ASP A 50 13.01 7.10 -8.87
N PRO A 51 13.72 6.02 -8.45
CA PRO A 51 14.07 5.79 -7.05
C PRO A 51 14.87 6.93 -6.43
N LEU A 52 15.81 7.54 -7.19
CA LEU A 52 16.61 8.65 -6.66
C LEU A 52 15.77 9.90 -6.47
N ASN A 53 14.89 10.20 -7.42
CA ASN A 53 14.01 11.37 -7.33
C ASN A 53 13.02 11.22 -6.16
N LEU A 54 12.42 10.04 -5.97
CA LEU A 54 11.57 9.75 -4.83
C LEU A 54 12.31 9.89 -3.50
N TYR A 55 13.53 9.35 -3.42
CA TYR A 55 14.36 9.50 -2.23
C TYR A 55 14.66 10.98 -1.92
N LEU A 56 15.05 11.76 -2.92
CA LEU A 56 15.33 13.20 -2.75
C LEU A 56 14.08 13.97 -2.34
N GLU A 57 12.93 13.65 -2.92
CA GLU A 57 11.64 14.25 -2.55
C GLU A 57 11.24 13.90 -1.11
N ALA A 58 11.38 12.64 -0.69
CA ALA A 58 11.16 12.24 0.70
C ALA A 58 12.03 13.07 1.67
N ARG A 59 13.30 13.25 1.34
CA ARG A 59 14.21 14.07 2.15
C ARG A 59 13.81 15.54 2.16
N ARG A 60 13.38 16.09 1.01
CA ARG A 60 12.88 17.46 0.88
C ARG A 60 11.63 17.71 1.75
N LEU A 61 10.75 16.70 1.82
CA LEU A 61 9.55 16.73 2.66
C LEU A 61 9.83 16.50 4.16
N GLY A 62 11.09 16.27 4.54
CA GLY A 62 11.47 16.04 5.94
C GLY A 62 11.18 14.63 6.45
N MET A 63 10.87 13.67 5.57
CA MET A 63 10.71 12.28 5.97
C MET A 63 12.03 11.74 6.51
N ILE A 64 12.03 11.25 7.74
CA ILE A 64 13.26 10.65 8.33
C ILE A 64 13.50 9.25 7.74
N TYR A 65 12.42 8.51 7.48
CA TYR A 65 12.46 7.22 6.81
C TYR A 65 11.53 7.20 5.60
N VAL A 66 11.96 6.50 4.56
CA VAL A 66 11.16 6.11 3.41
C VAL A 66 11.50 4.68 3.03
N ALA A 67 10.48 3.89 2.67
CA ALA A 67 10.66 2.54 2.20
C ALA A 67 10.11 2.40 0.79
N PHE A 68 10.94 1.94 -0.14
CA PHE A 68 10.48 1.51 -1.45
C PHE A 68 10.07 0.04 -1.36
N THR A 69 8.83 -0.21 -1.65
CA THR A 69 8.19 -1.51 -1.47
C THR A 69 7.71 -2.04 -2.80
N ASP A 70 8.57 -2.00 -3.81
CA ASP A 70 8.26 -2.53 -5.13
C ASP A 70 7.83 -4.00 -5.02
N HIS A 71 6.85 -4.40 -5.81
CA HIS A 71 6.32 -5.76 -5.80
C HIS A 71 7.39 -6.79 -6.17
N ASP A 72 7.67 -7.69 -5.23
CA ASP A 72 8.54 -8.85 -5.41
C ASP A 72 9.94 -8.54 -5.98
N THR A 73 10.44 -7.30 -5.79
CA THR A 73 11.77 -6.89 -6.25
C THR A 73 12.44 -5.92 -5.29
N MET A 74 13.75 -5.93 -5.28
CA MET A 74 14.59 -4.96 -4.57
C MET A 74 15.50 -4.16 -5.51
N ALA A 75 15.15 -4.10 -6.80
CA ALA A 75 15.96 -3.46 -7.83
C ALA A 75 16.20 -1.96 -7.56
N ALA A 76 15.25 -1.26 -6.94
CA ALA A 76 15.44 0.15 -6.54
C ALA A 76 16.66 0.32 -5.62
N TYR A 77 16.88 -0.60 -4.67
CA TYR A 77 18.03 -0.55 -3.76
C TYR A 77 19.34 -0.92 -4.46
N ASP A 78 19.29 -1.77 -5.50
CA ASP A 78 20.45 -2.07 -6.33
C ASP A 78 20.88 -0.87 -7.15
N GLU A 79 19.93 -0.06 -7.60
CA GLU A 79 20.17 1.15 -8.39
C GLU A 79 20.74 2.28 -7.54
N ILE A 80 20.07 2.65 -6.43
CA ILE A 80 20.44 3.85 -5.68
C ILE A 80 21.30 3.59 -4.45
N GLY A 81 21.52 2.34 -4.09
CA GLY A 81 22.33 1.89 -2.95
C GLY A 81 21.51 1.57 -1.69
N TRP A 82 21.94 0.51 -1.00
CA TRP A 82 21.26 -0.10 0.15
C TRP A 82 21.41 0.66 1.47
N THR A 83 22.35 1.59 1.56
CA THR A 83 22.76 2.22 2.82
C THR A 83 22.55 3.73 2.87
N ARG A 84 21.66 4.25 2.04
CA ARG A 84 21.34 5.68 2.09
C ARG A 84 20.65 6.05 3.39
N LYS A 85 21.02 7.19 3.96
CA LYS A 85 20.45 7.67 5.23
C LYS A 85 18.93 7.79 5.14
N GLY A 86 18.22 7.07 5.99
CA GLY A 86 16.76 7.10 6.07
C GLY A 86 16.03 6.32 4.97
N LEU A 87 16.76 5.72 4.02
CA LEU A 87 16.18 4.75 3.10
C LEU A 87 16.16 3.38 3.78
N VAL A 88 14.98 2.78 3.90
CA VAL A 88 14.76 1.50 4.57
C VAL A 88 14.62 0.41 3.51
N PRO A 89 15.57 -0.55 3.41
CA PRO A 89 15.42 -1.68 2.48
C PRO A 89 14.13 -2.46 2.77
N ALA A 90 13.25 -2.55 1.78
CA ALA A 90 11.92 -3.13 1.93
C ALA A 90 11.43 -3.75 0.61
N VAL A 91 10.38 -4.54 0.70
CA VAL A 91 9.69 -5.16 -0.43
C VAL A 91 8.22 -5.34 -0.09
N GLU A 92 7.33 -5.15 -1.06
CA GLU A 92 5.96 -5.66 -0.97
C GLU A 92 5.90 -7.05 -1.57
N VAL A 93 5.63 -8.03 -0.71
CA VAL A 93 5.55 -9.44 -1.08
C VAL A 93 4.11 -9.79 -1.43
N LYS A 94 3.89 -10.29 -2.63
CA LYS A 94 2.60 -10.80 -3.08
C LYS A 94 2.46 -12.28 -2.78
N ILE A 95 1.38 -12.68 -2.09
CA ILE A 95 1.15 -14.07 -1.69
C ILE A 95 -0.25 -14.50 -2.10
N LEU A 96 -0.36 -15.46 -3.01
CA LEU A 96 -1.61 -16.14 -3.34
C LEU A 96 -1.80 -17.34 -2.40
N ASP A 97 -2.29 -17.12 -1.20
CA ASP A 97 -2.51 -18.18 -0.21
C ASP A 97 -3.95 -18.69 -0.28
N LEU A 98 -4.19 -19.69 -1.10
CA LEU A 98 -5.51 -20.29 -1.28
C LEU A 98 -5.94 -21.13 -0.07
N GLN A 99 -5.01 -21.60 0.75
CA GLN A 99 -5.30 -22.46 1.90
C GLN A 99 -5.75 -21.65 3.11
N ASN A 100 -5.01 -20.62 3.49
CA ASN A 100 -5.26 -19.87 4.70
C ASN A 100 -6.12 -18.62 4.46
N VAL A 101 -6.04 -18.02 3.26
CA VAL A 101 -6.73 -16.76 2.92
C VAL A 101 -7.80 -16.96 1.86
N GLY A 102 -7.53 -17.75 0.82
CA GLY A 102 -8.44 -17.99 -0.30
C GLY A 102 -8.33 -16.94 -1.42
N HIS A 103 -7.41 -15.99 -1.32
CA HIS A 103 -7.10 -14.97 -2.31
C HIS A 103 -5.71 -14.37 -2.05
N THR A 104 -5.27 -13.49 -2.94
CA THR A 104 -3.98 -12.79 -2.83
C THR A 104 -4.01 -11.76 -1.70
N ILE A 105 -2.92 -11.71 -0.94
CA ILE A 105 -2.63 -10.67 0.05
C ILE A 105 -1.24 -10.09 -0.17
N HIS A 106 -1.01 -8.89 0.35
CA HIS A 106 0.26 -8.20 0.28
C HIS A 106 0.85 -7.95 1.66
N VAL A 107 2.17 -8.08 1.75
CA VAL A 107 2.93 -7.93 2.99
C VAL A 107 4.16 -7.08 2.74
N ASN A 108 4.26 -5.93 3.39
CA ASN A 108 5.53 -5.20 3.40
C ASN A 108 6.47 -5.77 4.44
N VAL A 109 7.71 -6.00 4.03
CA VAL A 109 8.81 -6.45 4.89
C VAL A 109 9.95 -5.45 4.82
N TYR A 110 10.51 -5.10 5.98
CA TYR A 110 11.51 -4.03 6.10
C TYR A 110 12.85 -4.53 6.65
N THR A 111 13.90 -3.74 6.43
CA THR A 111 15.27 -3.96 6.92
C THR A 111 15.89 -5.28 6.49
N LEU A 112 15.43 -5.81 5.37
CA LEU A 112 15.92 -7.07 4.85
C LEU A 112 17.19 -6.90 3.98
N ASN A 113 17.97 -7.96 3.91
CA ASN A 113 19.09 -8.09 2.98
C ASN A 113 18.72 -9.02 1.81
N ARG A 114 19.61 -9.12 0.81
CA ARG A 114 19.38 -9.95 -0.39
C ARG A 114 19.08 -11.42 -0.09
N ARG A 115 19.75 -12.00 0.90
CA ARG A 115 19.53 -13.41 1.27
C ARG A 115 18.14 -13.58 1.88
N GLN A 116 17.75 -12.72 2.81
CA GLN A 116 16.43 -12.75 3.42
C GLN A 116 15.33 -12.53 2.38
N PHE A 117 15.56 -11.63 1.42
CA PHE A 117 14.63 -11.44 0.29
C PHE A 117 14.44 -12.74 -0.50
N GLN A 118 15.53 -13.46 -0.85
CA GLN A 118 15.44 -14.74 -1.55
C GLN A 118 14.66 -15.80 -0.75
N GLU A 119 14.92 -15.91 0.56
CA GLU A 119 14.21 -16.83 1.46
C GLU A 119 12.71 -16.48 1.56
N ILE A 120 12.36 -15.19 1.59
CA ILE A 120 10.98 -14.70 1.57
C ILE A 120 10.28 -15.08 0.26
N GLN A 121 10.94 -14.89 -0.89
CA GLN A 121 10.39 -15.25 -2.19
C GLN A 121 10.12 -16.77 -2.31
N GLU A 122 11.00 -17.62 -1.76
CA GLU A 122 10.75 -19.06 -1.71
C GLU A 122 9.46 -19.40 -0.94
N ILE A 123 9.23 -18.73 0.20
CA ILE A 123 8.03 -18.96 1.02
C ILE A 123 6.78 -18.38 0.33
N ALA A 124 6.85 -17.16 -0.18
CA ALA A 124 5.70 -16.45 -0.72
C ALA A 124 5.25 -16.98 -2.08
N VAL A 125 6.21 -17.18 -3.00
CA VAL A 125 5.94 -17.53 -4.41
C VAL A 125 5.87 -19.03 -4.64
N LYS A 126 6.65 -19.83 -3.89
CA LYS A 126 6.67 -21.29 -4.08
C LYS A 126 5.80 -22.04 -3.08
N ALA A 127 5.83 -21.66 -1.80
CA ALA A 127 5.02 -22.32 -0.78
C ALA A 127 3.62 -21.70 -0.65
N HIS A 128 3.42 -20.45 -1.06
CA HIS A 128 2.14 -19.73 -0.96
C HIS A 128 1.55 -19.76 0.45
N ASP A 129 2.38 -19.59 1.49
CA ASP A 129 1.97 -19.78 2.89
C ASP A 129 2.31 -18.55 3.74
N VAL A 130 1.29 -17.76 4.04
CA VAL A 130 1.41 -16.57 4.88
C VAL A 130 1.73 -16.91 6.34
N VAL A 131 1.31 -18.07 6.84
CA VAL A 131 1.57 -18.49 8.22
C VAL A 131 3.06 -18.79 8.39
N THR A 132 3.64 -19.54 7.45
CA THR A 132 5.08 -19.82 7.40
C THR A 132 5.87 -18.53 7.22
N LEU A 133 5.43 -17.62 6.33
CA LEU A 133 6.10 -16.33 6.15
C LEU A 133 6.10 -15.51 7.45
N ALA A 134 4.95 -15.34 8.09
CA ALA A 134 4.86 -14.60 9.35
C ALA A 134 5.70 -15.22 10.48
N GLY A 135 5.81 -16.55 10.50
CA GLY A 135 6.68 -17.29 11.40
C GLY A 135 8.17 -16.99 11.16
N TYR A 136 8.59 -17.05 9.89
CA TYR A 136 9.95 -16.73 9.46
C TYR A 136 10.33 -15.28 9.82
N LEU A 137 9.47 -14.31 9.49
CA LEU A 137 9.72 -12.89 9.74
C LEU A 137 9.87 -12.59 11.24
N ARG A 138 9.00 -13.19 12.09
CA ARG A 138 9.14 -13.05 13.56
C ARG A 138 10.41 -13.66 14.10
N ALA A 139 10.76 -14.88 13.66
CA ALA A 139 11.97 -15.55 14.10
C ALA A 139 13.24 -14.77 13.70
N GLY A 140 13.20 -14.11 12.53
CA GLY A 140 14.28 -13.25 12.04
C GLY A 140 14.28 -11.84 12.64
N GLY A 141 13.29 -11.47 13.46
CA GLY A 141 13.15 -10.12 13.99
C GLY A 141 12.94 -9.04 12.92
N LEU A 142 12.45 -9.43 11.74
CA LEU A 142 12.18 -8.52 10.63
C LEU A 142 10.87 -7.77 10.87
N PRO A 143 10.83 -6.43 10.75
CA PRO A 143 9.60 -5.66 10.77
C PRO A 143 8.73 -5.99 9.55
N PHE A 144 7.42 -6.16 9.73
CA PHE A 144 6.50 -6.43 8.63
C PHE A 144 5.07 -5.96 8.95
N ILE A 145 4.30 -5.64 7.89
CA ILE A 145 2.93 -5.17 8.01
C ILE A 145 1.99 -5.91 7.06
N PHE A 146 0.72 -5.97 7.41
CA PHE A 146 -0.35 -6.42 6.54
C PHE A 146 -0.87 -5.22 5.74
N ASN A 147 -0.55 -5.16 4.46
CA ASN A 147 -0.94 -4.08 3.59
C ASN A 147 -2.43 -4.11 3.30
N HIS A 148 -3.07 -2.93 3.21
CA HIS A 148 -4.46 -2.74 2.78
C HIS A 148 -5.36 -3.99 2.98
N PRO A 149 -5.62 -4.44 4.22
CA PRO A 149 -6.08 -5.80 4.53
C PRO A 149 -7.40 -6.23 3.87
N PHE A 150 -8.19 -5.30 3.35
CA PHE A 150 -9.45 -5.59 2.66
C PHE A 150 -9.38 -5.43 1.14
N TRP A 151 -8.17 -5.27 0.61
CA TRP A 151 -7.93 -5.32 -0.82
C TRP A 151 -7.85 -6.78 -1.31
N HIS A 152 -8.15 -6.99 -2.56
CA HIS A 152 -7.98 -8.25 -3.27
C HIS A 152 -7.85 -7.98 -4.76
N GLU A 153 -7.26 -8.89 -5.51
CA GLU A 153 -7.19 -8.80 -6.96
C GLU A 153 -8.60 -8.68 -7.57
N PRO A 154 -8.76 -7.94 -8.67
CA PRO A 154 -10.07 -7.71 -9.29
C PRO A 154 -10.83 -8.98 -9.67
N GLU A 155 -10.12 -10.04 -10.05
CA GLU A 155 -10.69 -11.32 -10.48
C GLU A 155 -10.97 -12.28 -9.31
N GLU A 156 -10.51 -11.96 -8.11
CA GLU A 156 -10.65 -12.78 -6.93
C GLU A 156 -11.91 -12.46 -6.13
N ARG A 157 -12.33 -13.42 -5.33
CA ARG A 157 -13.42 -13.23 -4.35
C ARG A 157 -12.82 -13.10 -2.95
N PRO A 158 -12.97 -11.94 -2.29
CA PRO A 158 -12.39 -11.74 -0.97
C PRO A 158 -13.03 -12.66 0.06
N ASN A 159 -12.21 -13.42 0.77
CA ASN A 159 -12.60 -14.15 1.96
C ASN A 159 -12.38 -13.30 3.21
N LEU A 160 -13.31 -12.39 3.48
CA LEU A 160 -13.19 -11.42 4.56
C LEU A 160 -13.01 -12.07 5.94
N ARG A 161 -13.55 -13.28 6.15
CA ARG A 161 -13.38 -14.00 7.41
C ARG A 161 -11.92 -14.40 7.61
N ALA A 162 -11.32 -15.01 6.59
CA ALA A 162 -9.91 -15.38 6.63
C ALA A 162 -8.99 -14.15 6.82
N VAL A 163 -9.32 -13.01 6.22
CA VAL A 163 -8.58 -11.75 6.44
C VAL A 163 -8.56 -11.37 7.92
N LEU A 164 -9.71 -11.46 8.63
CA LEU A 164 -9.77 -11.17 10.06
C LEU A 164 -8.90 -12.13 10.89
N ASP A 165 -8.85 -13.40 10.51
CA ASP A 165 -8.06 -14.41 11.20
C ASP A 165 -6.56 -14.24 10.91
N VAL A 166 -6.18 -14.01 9.64
CA VAL A 166 -4.79 -13.80 9.22
C VAL A 166 -4.21 -12.50 9.78
N ALA A 167 -5.02 -11.44 9.93
CA ALA A 167 -4.57 -10.18 10.54
C ALA A 167 -3.97 -10.36 11.95
N ARG A 168 -4.34 -11.43 12.67
CA ARG A 168 -3.74 -11.77 13.98
C ARG A 168 -2.26 -12.11 13.89
N LEU A 169 -1.80 -12.58 12.74
CA LEU A 169 -0.40 -12.92 12.48
C LEU A 169 0.51 -11.70 12.38
N PHE A 170 -0.03 -10.52 12.15
CA PHE A 170 0.74 -9.31 11.87
C PHE A 170 0.86 -8.41 13.11
N PRO A 171 2.04 -7.81 13.36
CA PRO A 171 2.19 -6.84 14.43
C PRO A 171 1.52 -5.50 14.10
N VAL A 172 1.44 -5.15 12.83
CA VAL A 172 0.98 -3.86 12.31
C VAL A 172 0.10 -4.08 11.07
N LEU A 173 -0.98 -3.30 10.95
CA LEU A 173 -1.84 -3.22 9.78
C LEU A 173 -1.64 -1.87 9.07
N GLU A 174 -2.21 -1.72 7.89
CA GLU A 174 -2.08 -0.50 7.10
C GLU A 174 -3.40 0.27 6.98
N TYR A 175 -3.30 1.60 7.13
CA TYR A 175 -4.23 2.62 6.67
C TYR A 175 -3.70 3.17 5.34
N ASN A 176 -4.33 2.82 4.23
CA ASN A 176 -3.77 3.01 2.90
C ASN A 176 -4.45 4.17 2.16
N MET A 177 -3.67 5.11 1.63
CA MET A 177 -4.19 6.27 0.91
C MET A 177 -4.92 5.90 -0.39
N GLY A 178 -4.61 4.75 -0.99
CA GLY A 178 -5.31 4.22 -2.16
C GLY A 178 -6.72 3.67 -1.86
N ARG A 179 -7.18 3.74 -0.60
CA ARG A 179 -8.49 3.22 -0.17
C ARG A 179 -9.38 4.33 0.37
N ILE A 180 -10.70 4.16 0.25
CA ILE A 180 -11.65 5.13 0.80
C ILE A 180 -11.65 5.13 2.32
N GLY A 181 -11.98 6.26 2.95
CA GLY A 181 -11.98 6.42 4.41
C GLY A 181 -12.84 5.39 5.15
N ARG A 182 -13.93 4.88 4.53
CA ARG A 182 -14.77 3.83 5.12
C ARG A 182 -14.06 2.48 5.22
N ILE A 183 -13.25 2.11 4.23
CA ILE A 183 -12.40 0.90 4.27
C ILE A 183 -11.28 1.08 5.28
N ASN A 184 -10.62 2.22 5.26
CA ASN A 184 -9.56 2.56 6.19
C ASN A 184 -10.05 2.58 7.65
N ALA A 185 -11.27 3.09 7.89
CA ALA A 185 -11.90 3.00 9.21
C ALA A 185 -12.10 1.56 9.68
N GLN A 186 -12.40 0.62 8.78
CA GLN A 186 -12.48 -0.81 9.15
C GLN A 186 -11.09 -1.39 9.44
N ALA A 187 -10.04 -1.00 8.70
CA ALA A 187 -8.68 -1.41 9.00
C ALA A 187 -8.23 -0.91 10.38
N LEU A 188 -8.53 0.35 10.71
CA LEU A 188 -8.26 0.92 12.04
C LEU A 188 -9.05 0.19 13.16
N ARG A 189 -10.33 -0.09 12.94
CA ARG A 189 -11.15 -0.87 13.88
C ARG A 189 -10.57 -2.27 14.09
N LEU A 190 -10.15 -2.94 13.02
CA LEU A 190 -9.53 -4.26 13.08
C LEU A 190 -8.22 -4.21 13.89
N ALA A 191 -7.33 -3.25 13.59
CA ALA A 191 -6.10 -3.07 14.34
C ALA A 191 -6.38 -2.84 15.84
N ASN A 192 -7.35 -1.98 16.17
CA ASN A 192 -7.74 -1.71 17.55
C ASN A 192 -8.31 -2.96 18.26
N SER A 193 -9.20 -3.71 17.60
CA SER A 193 -9.81 -4.91 18.18
C SER A 193 -8.79 -6.02 18.46
N LEU A 194 -7.74 -6.09 17.66
CA LEU A 194 -6.64 -7.05 17.80
C LEU A 194 -5.47 -6.50 18.65
N SER A 195 -5.56 -5.27 19.13
CA SER A 195 -4.45 -4.57 19.82
C SER A 195 -3.16 -4.53 18.98
N LYS A 196 -3.29 -4.32 17.67
CA LYS A 196 -2.19 -4.21 16.72
C LYS A 196 -1.83 -2.74 16.45
N GLY A 197 -0.58 -2.51 16.05
CA GLY A 197 -0.16 -1.24 15.47
C GLY A 197 -0.85 -0.97 14.14
N ILE A 198 -0.76 0.27 13.69
CA ILE A 198 -1.23 0.67 12.36
C ILE A 198 -0.32 1.76 11.80
N VAL A 199 -0.01 1.69 10.51
CA VAL A 199 0.71 2.72 9.76
C VAL A 199 -0.25 3.46 8.84
N ALA A 200 0.02 4.72 8.55
CA ALA A 200 -0.52 5.42 7.38
C ALA A 200 0.58 5.54 6.33
N ALA A 201 0.30 5.18 5.11
CA ALA A 201 1.23 5.22 3.99
C ALA A 201 0.53 5.59 2.68
N THR A 202 1.34 6.02 1.69
CA THR A 202 0.77 6.49 0.42
C THR A 202 0.39 5.38 -0.53
N ASP A 203 1.14 4.28 -0.56
CA ASP A 203 1.01 3.26 -1.60
C ASP A 203 1.05 3.89 -3.01
N SER A 204 1.98 4.83 -3.17
CA SER A 204 2.00 5.68 -4.36
C SER A 204 2.66 5.00 -5.55
N HIS A 205 1.92 4.91 -6.65
CA HIS A 205 2.37 4.40 -7.95
C HIS A 205 2.62 5.52 -8.97
N VAL A 206 2.50 6.78 -8.55
CA VAL A 206 2.57 7.95 -9.43
C VAL A 206 3.56 9.01 -8.93
N GLY A 207 4.35 8.70 -7.91
CA GLY A 207 5.36 9.61 -7.37
C GLY A 207 4.86 10.59 -6.32
N GLU A 208 3.65 10.40 -5.79
CA GLU A 208 3.14 11.20 -4.68
C GLU A 208 3.59 10.58 -3.35
N ILE A 209 4.59 11.16 -2.72
CA ILE A 209 5.14 10.70 -1.46
C ILE A 209 4.76 11.65 -0.32
N GLY A 210 4.61 11.12 0.90
CA GLY A 210 4.40 11.93 2.10
C GLY A 210 3.04 12.61 2.22
N ARG A 211 2.05 12.24 1.40
CA ARG A 211 0.66 12.68 1.58
C ARG A 211 -0.07 11.93 2.69
N ALA A 212 0.29 10.67 2.89
CA ALA A 212 -0.05 9.89 4.06
C ALA A 212 1.25 9.41 4.68
N PHE A 213 1.39 9.51 5.98
CA PHE A 213 2.62 9.14 6.68
C PHE A 213 2.34 8.83 8.15
N THR A 214 3.30 8.19 8.77
CA THR A 214 3.26 7.85 10.20
C THR A 214 4.29 8.67 10.96
N LEU A 215 3.93 9.12 12.15
CA LEU A 215 4.80 9.84 13.08
C LEU A 215 5.13 8.95 14.28
N ALA A 216 6.41 8.90 14.65
CA ALA A 216 6.88 8.30 15.90
C ALA A 216 8.13 9.03 16.40
N ARG A 217 8.52 8.80 17.65
CA ARG A 217 9.79 9.29 18.23
C ARG A 217 10.77 8.13 18.27
N SER A 218 11.95 8.30 17.66
CA SER A 218 12.91 7.19 17.58
C SER A 218 14.32 7.65 17.24
N ASP A 219 15.33 6.91 17.65
CA ASP A 219 16.72 7.10 17.23
C ASP A 219 17.14 6.14 16.12
N SER A 220 16.29 5.14 15.82
CA SER A 220 16.53 4.13 14.78
C SER A 220 15.23 3.69 14.12
N PHE A 221 15.31 3.12 12.91
CA PHE A 221 14.13 2.56 12.25
C PHE A 221 13.49 1.42 13.04
N LYS A 222 14.32 0.60 13.71
CA LYS A 222 13.79 -0.47 14.56
C LYS A 222 12.91 0.09 15.67
N GLU A 223 13.38 1.10 16.38
CA GLU A 223 12.61 1.76 17.43
C GLU A 223 11.36 2.46 16.86
N PHE A 224 11.46 3.11 15.68
CA PHE A 224 10.33 3.70 14.99
C PHE A 224 9.23 2.66 14.75
N PHE A 225 9.60 1.48 14.25
CA PHE A 225 8.65 0.39 14.01
C PHE A 225 8.11 -0.22 15.32
N ASP A 226 8.97 -0.37 16.34
CA ASP A 226 8.55 -0.87 17.64
C ASP A 226 7.49 0.05 18.28
N GLN A 227 7.62 1.38 18.14
CA GLN A 227 6.61 2.34 18.60
C GLN A 227 5.29 2.21 17.85
N ILE A 228 5.34 1.98 16.53
CA ILE A 228 4.13 1.68 15.76
C ILE A 228 3.46 0.42 16.28
N ALA A 229 4.23 -0.66 16.45
CA ALA A 229 3.71 -1.93 16.94
C ALA A 229 3.16 -1.83 18.37
N ALA A 230 3.76 -0.97 19.21
CA ALA A 230 3.31 -0.65 20.57
C ALA A 230 2.12 0.32 20.60
N ARG A 231 1.67 0.84 19.44
CA ARG A 231 0.56 1.80 19.32
C ARG A 231 0.89 3.18 19.95
N GLU A 232 2.15 3.56 19.91
CA GLU A 232 2.69 4.82 20.43
C GLU A 232 3.01 5.82 19.30
N SER A 233 2.51 5.55 18.09
CA SER A 233 2.63 6.38 16.91
C SER A 233 1.38 7.20 16.64
N HIS A 234 1.50 8.18 15.73
CA HIS A 234 0.38 8.93 15.19
C HIS A 234 0.30 8.73 13.68
N LEU A 235 -0.93 8.72 13.17
CA LEU A 235 -1.21 8.63 11.74
C LEU A 235 -1.54 10.00 11.19
N CYS A 236 -0.94 10.35 10.08
CA CYS A 236 -1.34 11.46 9.22
C CYS A 236 -1.91 10.87 7.93
N PRO A 237 -3.19 10.43 7.97
CA PRO A 237 -3.77 9.69 6.87
C PRO A 237 -4.26 10.61 5.77
N ALA A 238 -4.35 10.05 4.57
CA ALA A 238 -5.16 10.56 3.49
C ALA A 238 -6.03 9.43 2.94
N ASP A 239 -7.18 9.79 2.37
CA ASP A 239 -8.13 8.84 1.81
C ASP A 239 -8.28 9.04 0.31
N LEU A 240 -8.62 7.96 -0.38
CA LEU A 240 -9.00 8.03 -1.77
C LEU A 240 -10.33 8.77 -1.92
N ALA A 241 -10.30 9.88 -2.65
CA ALA A 241 -11.46 10.64 -3.04
C ALA A 241 -11.63 10.62 -4.57
N LEU A 242 -12.86 10.82 -5.06
CA LEU A 242 -13.14 10.78 -6.49
C LEU A 242 -12.26 11.73 -7.33
N PRO A 243 -12.00 12.98 -6.93
CA PRO A 243 -11.12 13.85 -7.70
C PRO A 243 -9.71 13.27 -7.85
N ARG A 244 -9.15 12.76 -6.76
CA ARG A 244 -7.83 12.14 -6.75
C ARG A 244 -7.81 10.87 -7.60
N PHE A 245 -8.78 9.98 -7.44
CA PHE A 245 -8.89 8.76 -8.25
C PHE A 245 -8.93 9.08 -9.75
N LYS A 246 -9.67 10.11 -10.15
CA LYS A 246 -9.71 10.58 -11.54
C LYS A 246 -8.36 11.09 -12.01
N GLU A 247 -7.69 11.89 -11.21
CA GLU A 247 -6.37 12.45 -11.51
C GLU A 247 -5.34 11.33 -11.70
N GLU A 248 -5.24 10.41 -10.74
CA GLU A 248 -4.32 9.28 -10.76
C GLU A 248 -4.59 8.35 -11.95
N THR A 249 -5.85 7.99 -12.18
CA THR A 249 -6.26 7.19 -13.34
C THR A 249 -5.93 7.89 -14.66
N SER A 250 -6.20 9.18 -14.76
CA SER A 250 -5.88 9.98 -15.94
C SER A 250 -4.38 10.03 -16.21
N LEU A 251 -3.57 10.22 -15.16
CA LEU A 251 -2.10 10.19 -15.26
C LEU A 251 -1.61 8.83 -15.74
N ARG A 252 -2.10 7.72 -15.18
CA ARG A 252 -1.74 6.36 -15.61
C ARG A 252 -2.12 6.13 -17.07
N ILE A 253 -3.32 6.52 -17.49
CA ILE A 253 -3.78 6.39 -18.87
C ILE A 253 -2.91 7.22 -19.81
N CYS A 254 -2.65 8.49 -19.51
CA CYS A 254 -1.80 9.34 -20.34
C CYS A 254 -0.40 8.72 -20.52
N ARG A 255 0.19 8.24 -19.45
CA ARG A 255 1.51 7.59 -19.47
C ARG A 255 1.52 6.28 -20.27
N LEU A 256 0.44 5.50 -20.17
CA LEU A 256 0.30 4.26 -20.94
C LEU A 256 0.36 4.52 -22.44
N PHE A 257 -0.17 5.64 -22.92
CA PHE A 257 -0.17 6.01 -24.33
C PHE A 257 1.07 6.76 -24.78
N ASP A 258 1.95 7.16 -23.85
CA ASP A 258 3.26 7.73 -24.19
C ASP A 258 4.19 6.62 -24.72
N LYS A 259 5.10 6.98 -25.65
CA LYS A 259 5.97 6.00 -26.34
C LYS A 259 6.78 5.13 -25.38
N THR A 260 7.21 5.68 -24.25
CA THR A 260 7.98 4.98 -23.23
C THR A 260 7.12 4.06 -22.37
N GLY A 261 5.94 4.49 -21.93
CA GLY A 261 5.01 3.68 -21.15
C GLY A 261 4.51 2.47 -21.92
N TRP A 262 4.38 2.60 -23.24
CA TRP A 262 3.92 1.51 -24.12
C TRP A 262 4.89 0.32 -24.20
N LEU A 263 6.19 0.57 -24.21
CA LEU A 263 7.21 -0.48 -24.23
C LEU A 263 7.24 -1.29 -22.93
N HIS A 264 7.01 -0.64 -21.79
CA HIS A 264 6.97 -1.28 -20.48
C HIS A 264 5.65 -1.98 -20.17
N ALA A 265 4.52 -1.46 -20.65
CA ALA A 265 3.22 -2.12 -20.52
C ALA A 265 3.16 -3.48 -21.24
N LYS A 266 4.05 -3.70 -22.20
CA LYS A 266 4.18 -5.00 -22.89
C LYS A 266 4.78 -6.10 -22.00
N GLU A 267 5.57 -5.70 -20.98
CA GLU A 267 6.21 -6.59 -20.03
C GLU A 267 5.41 -6.74 -18.73
N SER A 268 4.59 -5.74 -18.38
CA SER A 268 3.75 -5.73 -17.18
C SER A 268 2.25 -5.70 -17.53
N LEU A 269 1.70 -6.83 -17.93
CA LEU A 269 0.28 -6.96 -18.29
C LEU A 269 -0.70 -6.92 -17.10
N ALA A 270 -0.21 -6.72 -15.88
CA ALA A 270 -1.01 -6.66 -14.67
C ALA A 270 -0.99 -5.25 -14.08
N MET A 271 -1.61 -4.29 -14.75
CA MET A 271 -1.85 -2.99 -14.13
C MET A 271 -3.08 -3.08 -13.23
N ASP A 272 -2.85 -3.08 -11.94
CA ASP A 272 -3.91 -2.96 -10.94
C ASP A 272 -4.21 -1.48 -10.65
N THR A 273 -5.24 -0.94 -11.33
CA THR A 273 -5.80 0.38 -10.97
C THR A 273 -6.79 0.27 -9.81
N GLY A 274 -7.00 -0.95 -9.28
CA GLY A 274 -8.05 -1.25 -8.34
C GLY A 274 -9.46 -1.26 -8.97
N ASN A 275 -9.55 -1.19 -10.30
CA ASN A 275 -10.81 -1.19 -11.03
C ASN A 275 -10.74 -2.19 -12.19
N ALA A 276 -11.36 -3.37 -12.00
CA ALA A 276 -11.35 -4.46 -12.98
C ALA A 276 -11.77 -4.06 -14.41
N ILE A 277 -12.67 -3.07 -14.55
CA ILE A 277 -13.09 -2.56 -15.86
C ILE A 277 -11.96 -1.76 -16.50
N LEU A 278 -11.32 -0.87 -15.73
CA LEU A 278 -10.17 -0.10 -16.21
C LEU A 278 -8.99 -1.00 -16.49
N ASP A 279 -8.70 -1.95 -15.62
CA ASP A 279 -7.61 -2.91 -15.78
C ASP A 279 -7.84 -3.79 -17.01
N GLY A 280 -9.08 -4.24 -17.25
CA GLY A 280 -9.46 -4.94 -18.47
C GLY A 280 -9.26 -4.09 -19.72
N ILE A 281 -9.69 -2.83 -19.70
CA ILE A 281 -9.49 -1.90 -20.82
C ILE A 281 -8.00 -1.63 -21.04
N ILE A 282 -7.25 -1.34 -19.99
CA ILE A 282 -5.81 -1.07 -20.05
C ILE A 282 -5.06 -2.30 -20.59
N SER A 283 -5.39 -3.49 -20.08
CA SER A 283 -4.79 -4.75 -20.54
C SER A 283 -5.10 -5.04 -22.02
N GLN A 284 -6.31 -4.75 -22.45
CA GLN A 284 -6.70 -4.92 -23.86
C GLN A 284 -6.00 -3.90 -24.75
N VAL A 285 -5.94 -2.64 -24.32
CA VAL A 285 -5.19 -1.56 -25.00
C VAL A 285 -3.71 -1.89 -25.08
N ALA A 286 -3.12 -2.43 -24.02
CA ALA A 286 -1.72 -2.83 -23.97
C ALA A 286 -1.42 -4.00 -24.94
N ARG A 287 -2.33 -4.97 -25.07
CA ARG A 287 -2.19 -6.09 -26.01
C ARG A 287 -2.33 -5.67 -27.47
N GLU A 288 -3.34 -4.88 -27.79
CA GLU A 288 -3.71 -4.55 -29.17
C GLU A 288 -2.95 -3.36 -29.74
N GLY A 289 -2.50 -2.47 -28.90
CA GLY A 289 -2.03 -1.16 -29.35
C GLY A 289 -0.64 -1.13 -29.95
N SER A 290 0.20 -2.18 -29.78
CA SER A 290 1.51 -2.24 -30.45
C SER A 290 1.39 -2.47 -31.95
N GLU A 291 0.25 -3.00 -32.42
CA GLU A 291 0.00 -3.37 -33.80
C GLU A 291 -1.04 -2.45 -34.50
N THR A 292 -1.69 -1.55 -33.76
CA THR A 292 -2.74 -0.67 -34.30
C THR A 292 -2.17 0.55 -35.02
N PRO A 293 -2.73 0.93 -36.18
CA PRO A 293 -2.38 2.16 -36.89
C PRO A 293 -2.53 3.41 -36.02
N GLY A 294 -1.74 4.43 -36.23
CA GLY A 294 -1.68 5.63 -35.39
C GLY A 294 -3.02 6.33 -35.14
N LEU A 295 -3.96 6.30 -36.10
CA LEU A 295 -5.31 6.87 -35.96
C LEU A 295 -6.16 6.04 -34.96
N SER A 296 -6.14 4.72 -35.06
CA SER A 296 -6.89 3.83 -34.17
C SER A 296 -6.39 3.96 -32.74
N ARG A 297 -5.09 4.06 -32.54
CA ARG A 297 -4.46 4.30 -31.24
C ARG A 297 -4.87 5.66 -30.66
N TRP A 298 -4.91 6.71 -31.49
CA TRP A 298 -5.37 8.03 -31.08
C TRP A 298 -6.84 8.02 -30.66
N LEU A 299 -7.72 7.40 -31.45
CA LEU A 299 -9.15 7.26 -31.14
C LEU A 299 -9.36 6.49 -29.83
N LEU A 300 -8.62 5.39 -29.63
CA LEU A 300 -8.67 4.59 -28.41
C LEU A 300 -8.21 5.40 -27.18
N LYS A 301 -7.10 6.12 -27.30
CA LYS A 301 -6.63 7.04 -26.24
C LYS A 301 -7.74 8.03 -25.88
N LYS A 302 -8.36 8.69 -26.87
CA LYS A 302 -9.44 9.65 -26.65
C LYS A 302 -10.69 9.04 -26.03
N ALA A 303 -11.05 7.83 -26.41
CA ALA A 303 -12.18 7.10 -25.81
C ALA A 303 -11.91 6.76 -24.34
N VAL A 304 -10.72 6.29 -24.02
CA VAL A 304 -10.31 5.94 -22.64
C VAL A 304 -10.18 7.21 -21.78
N GLU A 305 -9.58 8.28 -22.32
CA GLU A 305 -9.53 9.59 -21.64
C GLU A 305 -10.94 10.13 -21.34
N ALA A 306 -11.87 10.04 -22.29
CA ALA A 306 -13.24 10.49 -22.10
C ALA A 306 -13.98 9.63 -21.06
N LEU A 307 -13.81 8.32 -21.10
CA LEU A 307 -14.42 7.40 -20.13
C LEU A 307 -13.89 7.64 -18.72
N SER A 308 -12.57 7.70 -18.53
CA SER A 308 -11.97 7.98 -17.22
C SER A 308 -12.29 9.40 -16.75
N GLY A 309 -12.27 10.39 -17.65
CA GLY A 309 -12.63 11.77 -17.38
C GLY A 309 -14.12 11.95 -16.99
N SER A 310 -15.02 11.05 -17.43
CA SER A 310 -16.44 11.07 -17.03
C SER A 310 -16.64 10.88 -15.52
N GLY A 311 -15.70 10.20 -14.85
CA GLY A 311 -15.79 9.82 -13.45
C GLY A 311 -16.69 8.63 -13.15
N ILE A 312 -17.38 8.08 -14.18
CA ILE A 312 -18.28 6.93 -13.99
C ILE A 312 -17.54 5.70 -13.46
N PRO A 313 -16.41 5.26 -14.04
CA PRO A 313 -15.66 4.13 -13.50
C PRO A 313 -15.20 4.36 -12.07
N GLY A 314 -14.70 5.56 -11.77
CA GLY A 314 -14.30 5.93 -10.42
C GLY A 314 -15.47 5.91 -9.42
N ALA A 315 -16.63 6.43 -9.81
CA ALA A 315 -17.82 6.40 -8.96
C ALA A 315 -18.29 4.95 -8.68
N LEU A 316 -18.23 4.08 -9.68
CA LEU A 316 -18.57 2.65 -9.52
C LEU A 316 -17.59 1.96 -8.59
N TYR A 317 -16.28 2.22 -8.73
CA TYR A 317 -15.26 1.70 -7.86
C TYR A 317 -15.43 2.15 -6.40
N LEU A 318 -15.64 3.46 -6.17
CA LEU A 318 -15.89 3.98 -4.82
C LEU A 318 -17.17 3.41 -4.19
N ARG A 319 -18.21 3.18 -5.00
CA ARG A 319 -19.43 2.49 -4.55
C ARG A 319 -19.17 1.04 -4.18
N TYR A 320 -18.37 0.34 -4.97
CA TYR A 320 -17.93 -1.03 -4.65
C TYR A 320 -17.16 -1.07 -3.33
N GLN A 321 -16.17 -0.22 -3.14
CA GLN A 321 -15.42 -0.12 -1.88
C GLN A 321 -16.34 0.22 -0.68
N SER A 322 -17.32 1.09 -0.88
CA SER A 322 -18.29 1.41 0.18
C SER A 322 -19.12 0.18 0.56
N SER A 323 -19.58 -0.60 -0.42
CA SER A 323 -20.29 -1.87 -0.16
C SER A 323 -19.41 -2.90 0.56
N LEU A 324 -18.13 -2.96 0.19
CA LEU A 324 -17.16 -3.82 0.86
C LEU A 324 -16.96 -3.40 2.33
N ALA A 325 -16.82 -2.10 2.59
CA ALA A 325 -16.73 -1.58 3.95
C ALA A 325 -17.93 -1.97 4.83
N ASP A 326 -19.15 -1.94 4.26
CA ASP A 326 -20.36 -2.37 4.97
C ASP A 326 -20.36 -3.88 5.27
N ARG A 327 -19.86 -4.69 4.34
CA ARG A 327 -19.73 -6.14 4.55
C ARG A 327 -18.71 -6.44 5.65
N VAL A 328 -17.56 -5.78 5.62
CA VAL A 328 -16.52 -5.91 6.66
C VAL A 328 -17.08 -5.49 8.03
N GLY A 329 -17.77 -4.35 8.10
CA GLY A 329 -18.37 -3.85 9.34
C GLY A 329 -19.32 -4.87 9.96
N ARG A 330 -20.28 -5.41 9.19
CA ARG A 330 -21.21 -6.46 9.66
C ARG A 330 -20.49 -7.71 10.12
N LEU A 331 -19.45 -8.12 9.40
CA LEU A 331 -18.67 -9.30 9.77
C LEU A 331 -17.94 -9.09 11.09
N MET A 332 -17.31 -7.94 11.31
CA MET A 332 -16.63 -7.63 12.56
C MET A 332 -17.59 -7.56 13.74
N GLU A 333 -18.78 -7.01 13.57
CA GLU A 333 -19.84 -6.99 14.57
C GLU A 333 -20.27 -8.42 14.96
N SER A 334 -20.50 -9.28 13.96
CA SER A 334 -20.88 -10.69 14.20
C SER A 334 -19.77 -11.51 14.83
N ALA A 335 -18.50 -11.15 14.60
CA ALA A 335 -17.35 -11.85 15.19
C ALA A 335 -16.98 -11.37 16.61
N GLY A 336 -17.74 -10.44 17.19
CA GLY A 336 -17.44 -9.87 18.51
C GLY A 336 -16.16 -9.01 18.54
N THR A 337 -15.67 -8.59 17.37
CA THR A 337 -14.50 -7.71 17.23
C THR A 337 -14.89 -6.22 17.19
N ALA A 338 -16.15 -5.91 17.45
CA ALA A 338 -16.68 -4.56 17.54
C ALA A 338 -16.60 -4.07 19.00
N ALA A 339 -15.48 -3.47 19.37
CA ALA A 339 -15.36 -2.70 20.60
C ALA A 339 -14.52 -1.45 20.37
#